data_6629d7de82c1b6250fbfbf97ff4577d9
#
_entry.id   6629d7de82c1b6250fbfbf97ff4577d9
#
_cell.length_a   1.000
_cell.length_b   1.000
_cell.length_c   1.000
_cell.angle_alpha   90.00
_cell.angle_beta   90.00
_cell.angle_gamma   90.00
#
_symmetry.space_group_name_H-M   'P 1'
#
loop_
_entity.id
_entity.type
_entity.pdbx_description
1 polymer ?
#
loop_
_entity_poly.entity_id
_entity_poly.type
_entity_poly.pdbx_seq_one_letter_code
_entity_poly.pdbx_strand_id
1 'polypeptide(L)'
;MMKKILNKKTLFISLFTLALVVILSFTIFFIWSQNTFEVIDADQIEMEEVIEPEDGWYIYRAENAEKGLILYPGAKVEPEAYGYLAQELSNQNITVAIPSVRLNLSILAVSKADEMIGSNHSIEWYVSGHSMGGAAAAMYFDQHLDRVNGLILLGAYAASNDYLSESNLPALSISGSEDGLSTPEKIKENSPNLPETTDFIEIPGGNHAYFGVYGSQSGDNEAQITVSEQQEIILELIVDWLENDHSLSEEE
;
A
#
# COMPACT_ATOMS: atom_id res chain seq x y z
N MET A 1 0.84 17.88 -54.44
CA MET A 1 1.12 17.46 -53.05
C MET A 1 1.98 16.19 -53.11
N MET A 2 3.33 16.32 -53.06
CA MET A 2 4.25 15.18 -53.18
C MET A 2 4.27 14.39 -51.87
N LYS A 3 3.79 13.13 -51.91
CA LYS A 3 4.03 12.17 -50.85
C LYS A 3 5.53 11.82 -50.83
N LYS A 4 6.28 12.30 -49.83
CA LYS A 4 7.65 11.82 -49.56
C LYS A 4 7.57 10.33 -49.23
N ILE A 5 7.92 9.46 -50.17
CA ILE A 5 8.09 8.03 -49.93
C ILE A 5 9.35 7.90 -49.06
N LEU A 6 9.16 7.54 -47.78
CA LEU A 6 10.29 7.29 -46.89
C LEU A 6 11.13 6.16 -47.45
N ASN A 7 12.44 6.38 -47.67
CA ASN A 7 13.36 5.34 -48.14
C ASN A 7 13.38 4.19 -47.09
N LYS A 8 13.30 2.93 -47.57
CA LYS A 8 13.31 1.72 -46.72
C LYS A 8 14.46 1.73 -45.68
N LYS A 9 15.64 2.23 -46.10
CA LYS A 9 16.80 2.36 -45.21
C LYS A 9 16.56 3.38 -44.10
N THR A 10 15.96 4.52 -44.41
CA THR A 10 15.63 5.55 -43.40
C THR A 10 14.57 5.03 -42.42
N LEU A 11 13.54 4.34 -42.92
CA LEU A 11 12.53 3.70 -42.09
C LEU A 11 13.14 2.65 -41.15
N PHE A 12 14.03 1.79 -41.69
CA PHE A 12 14.72 0.79 -40.85
C PHE A 12 15.58 1.42 -39.76
N ILE A 13 16.37 2.46 -40.10
CA ILE A 13 17.18 3.20 -39.11
C ILE A 13 16.28 3.82 -38.04
N SER A 14 15.18 4.45 -38.43
CA SER A 14 14.24 5.06 -37.45
C SER A 14 13.61 4.02 -36.52
N LEU A 15 13.19 2.87 -37.06
CA LEU A 15 12.64 1.78 -36.25
C LEU A 15 13.69 1.17 -35.30
N PHE A 16 14.90 0.99 -35.76
CA PHE A 16 16.01 0.50 -34.95
C PHE A 16 16.36 1.47 -33.82
N THR A 17 16.44 2.77 -34.13
CA THR A 17 16.70 3.81 -33.13
C THR A 17 15.58 3.85 -32.08
N LEU A 18 14.31 3.77 -32.51
CA LEU A 18 13.17 3.72 -31.61
C LEU A 18 13.23 2.49 -30.69
N ALA A 19 13.52 1.32 -31.25
CA ALA A 19 13.67 0.09 -30.47
C ALA A 19 14.80 0.22 -29.43
N LEU A 20 15.95 0.81 -29.82
CA LEU A 20 17.07 1.04 -28.90
C LEU A 20 16.68 1.99 -27.76
N VAL A 21 15.96 3.07 -28.05
CA VAL A 21 15.47 4.02 -27.03
C VAL A 21 14.50 3.32 -26.06
N VAL A 22 13.56 2.51 -26.58
CA VAL A 22 12.61 1.76 -25.74
C VAL A 22 13.35 0.78 -24.82
N ILE A 23 14.31 0.01 -25.37
CA ILE A 23 15.12 -0.93 -24.58
C ILE A 23 15.89 -0.19 -23.48
N LEU A 24 16.55 0.91 -23.82
CA LEU A 24 17.33 1.71 -22.88
C LEU A 24 16.41 2.28 -21.76
N SER A 25 15.27 2.83 -22.13
CA SER A 25 14.29 3.37 -21.16
C SER A 25 13.78 2.28 -20.22
N PHE A 26 13.45 1.10 -20.76
CA PHE A 26 13.02 -0.05 -19.96
C PHE A 26 14.14 -0.53 -19.03
N THR A 27 15.40 -0.59 -19.52
CA THR A 27 16.54 -0.98 -18.69
C THR A 27 16.77 -0.01 -17.53
N ILE A 28 16.70 1.31 -17.81
CA ILE A 28 16.83 2.35 -16.77
C ILE A 28 15.69 2.21 -15.73
N PHE A 29 14.46 2.05 -16.22
CA PHE A 29 13.30 1.86 -15.35
C PHE A 29 13.44 0.59 -14.49
N PHE A 30 13.87 -0.52 -15.10
CA PHE A 30 14.10 -1.77 -14.38
C PHE A 30 15.16 -1.62 -13.29
N ILE A 31 16.32 -1.01 -13.60
CA ILE A 31 17.37 -0.76 -12.60
C ILE A 31 16.85 0.15 -11.48
N TRP A 32 16.08 1.18 -11.83
CA TRP A 32 15.48 2.08 -10.85
C TRP A 32 14.49 1.34 -9.92
N SER A 33 13.69 0.43 -10.46
CA SER A 33 12.71 -0.33 -9.69
C SER A 33 13.36 -1.37 -8.75
N GLN A 34 14.60 -1.81 -9.06
CA GLN A 34 15.35 -2.75 -8.22
C GLN A 34 16.18 -2.06 -7.11
N ASN A 35 16.25 -0.72 -7.11
CA ASN A 35 16.87 0.02 -6.03
C ASN A 35 15.83 0.28 -4.94
N THR A 36 15.62 -0.71 -4.09
CA THR A 36 14.56 -0.77 -3.07
C THR A 36 14.94 -0.04 -1.78
N PHE A 37 13.93 0.20 -0.97
CA PHE A 37 14.08 0.59 0.43
C PHE A 37 13.99 -0.67 1.28
N GLU A 38 15.14 -1.11 1.78
CA GLU A 38 15.26 -2.29 2.64
C GLU A 38 14.88 -1.95 4.08
N VAL A 39 14.48 -2.97 4.84
CA VAL A 39 14.27 -2.85 6.28
C VAL A 39 15.55 -2.39 6.98
N ILE A 40 15.41 -1.54 7.98
CA ILE A 40 16.54 -1.07 8.80
C ILE A 40 16.42 -1.54 10.24
N ASP A 41 17.56 -1.67 10.91
CA ASP A 41 17.58 -1.78 12.36
C ASP A 41 17.13 -0.44 12.97
N ALA A 42 16.09 -0.46 13.76
CA ALA A 42 15.56 0.70 14.45
C ALA A 42 15.52 0.43 15.95
N ASP A 43 15.95 1.41 16.72
CA ASP A 43 15.91 1.32 18.19
C ASP A 43 14.48 1.01 18.67
N GLN A 44 14.36 0.02 19.56
CA GLN A 44 13.10 -0.43 20.15
C GLN A 44 12.13 -1.18 19.22
N ILE A 45 12.53 -1.49 18.00
CA ILE A 45 11.80 -2.39 17.11
C ILE A 45 12.55 -3.71 17.06
N GLU A 46 12.04 -4.70 17.77
CA GLU A 46 12.52 -6.08 17.68
C GLU A 46 11.59 -6.85 16.75
N MET A 47 12.09 -7.24 15.58
CA MET A 47 11.40 -8.22 14.74
C MET A 47 11.83 -9.61 15.20
N GLU A 48 10.87 -10.41 15.64
CA GLU A 48 11.17 -11.75 16.19
C GLU A 48 11.76 -12.68 15.11
N GLU A 49 11.30 -12.57 13.88
CA GLU A 49 11.80 -13.39 12.77
C GLU A 49 11.51 -12.75 11.42
N VAL A 50 12.49 -12.70 10.53
CA VAL A 50 12.26 -12.37 9.13
C VAL A 50 11.71 -13.63 8.46
N ILE A 51 10.42 -13.60 8.13
CA ILE A 51 9.79 -14.75 7.46
C ILE A 51 10.14 -14.76 5.97
N GLU A 52 10.39 -15.96 5.44
CA GLU A 52 10.57 -16.14 4.01
C GLU A 52 9.21 -16.13 3.27
N PRO A 53 9.14 -15.59 2.06
CA PRO A 53 7.89 -15.54 1.33
C PRO A 53 7.42 -16.94 0.89
N GLU A 54 6.14 -17.23 1.10
CA GLU A 54 5.46 -18.42 0.61
C GLU A 54 4.59 -18.06 -0.60
N ASP A 55 4.88 -18.62 -1.75
CA ASP A 55 4.18 -18.35 -3.03
C ASP A 55 4.07 -16.85 -3.37
N GLY A 56 5.09 -16.07 -2.99
CA GLY A 56 5.14 -14.62 -3.22
C GLY A 56 4.32 -13.81 -2.22
N TRP A 57 4.12 -14.34 -1.02
CA TRP A 57 3.45 -13.69 0.10
C TRP A 57 4.27 -13.80 1.38
N TYR A 58 4.40 -12.73 2.12
CA TYR A 58 4.84 -12.71 3.51
C TYR A 58 3.59 -12.77 4.38
N ILE A 59 3.39 -13.91 5.09
CA ILE A 59 2.13 -14.15 5.81
C ILE A 59 2.40 -14.31 7.29
N TYR A 60 1.95 -13.36 8.08
CA TYR A 60 1.93 -13.38 9.54
C TYR A 60 0.59 -13.93 10.00
N ARG A 61 0.56 -15.24 10.30
CA ARG A 61 -0.67 -15.96 10.61
C ARG A 61 -1.00 -15.88 12.09
N ALA A 62 -2.21 -15.45 12.42
CA ALA A 62 -2.79 -15.62 13.72
C ALA A 62 -3.57 -16.95 13.80
N GLU A 63 -3.45 -17.67 14.92
CA GLU A 63 -4.02 -19.03 15.05
C GLU A 63 -5.55 -19.09 14.94
N ASN A 64 -6.24 -18.05 15.44
CA ASN A 64 -7.69 -17.99 15.49
C ASN A 64 -8.22 -16.72 14.80
N ALA A 65 -7.60 -16.31 13.69
CA ALA A 65 -7.98 -15.09 13.01
C ALA A 65 -9.39 -15.18 12.42
N GLU A 66 -10.27 -14.30 12.84
CA GLU A 66 -11.53 -14.01 12.17
C GLU A 66 -11.35 -12.88 11.15
N LYS A 67 -10.36 -12.00 11.35
CA LYS A 67 -10.03 -10.87 10.48
C LYS A 67 -8.65 -11.01 9.85
N GLY A 68 -8.53 -10.51 8.62
CA GLY A 68 -7.27 -10.49 7.91
C GLY A 68 -7.04 -9.18 7.18
N LEU A 69 -5.77 -8.79 7.09
CA LEU A 69 -5.34 -7.57 6.43
C LEU A 69 -4.41 -7.92 5.27
N ILE A 70 -4.75 -7.48 4.06
CA ILE A 70 -3.83 -7.52 2.92
C ILE A 70 -3.14 -6.16 2.85
N LEU A 71 -1.84 -6.11 3.11
CA LEU A 71 -1.07 -4.87 3.17
C LEU A 71 -0.17 -4.73 1.94
N TYR A 72 -0.55 -3.88 0.99
CA TYR A 72 0.25 -3.57 -0.19
C TYR A 72 1.42 -2.64 0.16
N PRO A 73 2.67 -3.02 -0.17
CA PRO A 73 3.85 -2.19 0.09
C PRO A 73 3.84 -0.86 -0.69
N GLY A 74 4.52 0.14 -0.15
CA GLY A 74 4.86 1.36 -0.87
C GLY A 74 5.75 1.10 -2.09
N ALA A 75 5.86 2.10 -2.97
CA ALA A 75 6.73 1.98 -4.15
C ALA A 75 8.17 1.72 -3.75
N LYS A 76 8.75 0.61 -4.21
CA LYS A 76 10.13 0.21 -3.96
C LYS A 76 10.45 -0.07 -2.48
N VAL A 77 9.44 -0.15 -1.60
CA VAL A 77 9.63 -0.59 -0.22
C VAL A 77 9.50 -2.12 -0.19
N GLU A 78 10.47 -2.77 0.41
CA GLU A 78 10.44 -4.21 0.57
C GLU A 78 9.35 -4.63 1.56
N PRO A 79 8.68 -5.79 1.33
CA PRO A 79 7.64 -6.28 2.23
C PRO A 79 8.08 -6.41 3.68
N GLU A 80 9.34 -6.77 3.90
CA GLU A 80 9.96 -6.94 5.21
C GLU A 80 9.93 -5.67 6.07
N ALA A 81 9.91 -4.49 5.43
CA ALA A 81 9.80 -3.21 6.13
C ALA A 81 8.48 -3.03 6.91
N TYR A 82 7.48 -3.86 6.62
CA TYR A 82 6.20 -3.88 7.33
C TYR A 82 6.10 -5.06 8.32
N GLY A 83 7.19 -5.81 8.49
CA GLY A 83 7.22 -7.04 9.29
C GLY A 83 6.85 -6.81 10.75
N TYR A 84 7.33 -5.73 11.37
CA TYR A 84 6.99 -5.38 12.75
C TYR A 84 5.47 -5.18 12.93
N LEU A 85 4.88 -4.29 12.14
CA LEU A 85 3.43 -4.04 12.20
C LEU A 85 2.62 -5.32 11.95
N ALA A 86 3.04 -6.13 10.97
CA ALA A 86 2.35 -7.36 10.62
C ALA A 86 2.46 -8.41 11.73
N GLN A 87 3.62 -8.52 12.39
CA GLN A 87 3.82 -9.41 13.53
C GLN A 87 2.95 -8.98 14.70
N GLU A 88 2.97 -7.69 15.06
CA GLU A 88 2.17 -7.19 16.18
C GLU A 88 0.67 -7.32 15.92
N LEU A 89 0.18 -7.07 14.71
CA LEU A 89 -1.21 -7.34 14.34
C LEU A 89 -1.55 -8.83 14.43
N SER A 90 -0.62 -9.73 14.08
CA SER A 90 -0.87 -11.17 14.21
C SER A 90 -0.97 -11.61 15.68
N ASN A 91 -0.23 -10.96 16.59
CA ASN A 91 -0.35 -11.14 18.03
C ASN A 91 -1.71 -10.66 18.57
N GLN A 92 -2.42 -9.79 17.84
CA GLN A 92 -3.79 -9.31 18.12
C GLN A 92 -4.86 -10.12 17.37
N ASN A 93 -4.56 -11.35 16.95
CA ASN A 93 -5.46 -12.25 16.21
C ASN A 93 -5.89 -11.74 14.81
N ILE A 94 -5.10 -10.88 14.18
CA ILE A 94 -5.34 -10.39 12.82
C ILE A 94 -4.29 -11.00 11.88
N THR A 95 -4.68 -11.87 10.98
CA THR A 95 -3.74 -12.40 9.97
C THR A 95 -3.34 -11.30 8.99
N VAL A 96 -2.03 -11.07 8.81
CA VAL A 96 -1.54 -10.09 7.84
C VAL A 96 -0.82 -10.77 6.69
N ALA A 97 -1.19 -10.40 5.46
CA ALA A 97 -0.59 -10.90 4.24
C ALA A 97 -0.03 -9.73 3.41
N ILE A 98 1.27 -9.75 3.16
CA ILE A 98 1.99 -8.72 2.41
C ILE A 98 2.47 -9.33 1.09
N PRO A 99 2.00 -8.87 -0.07
CA PRO A 99 2.41 -9.44 -1.34
C PRO A 99 3.81 -8.99 -1.77
N SER A 100 4.61 -9.93 -2.30
CA SER A 100 5.72 -9.57 -3.18
C SER A 100 5.14 -9.05 -4.49
N VAL A 101 5.50 -7.83 -4.87
CA VAL A 101 4.89 -7.17 -6.03
C VAL A 101 5.87 -7.04 -7.19
N ARG A 102 5.35 -7.13 -8.41
CA ARG A 102 6.17 -7.05 -9.61
C ARG A 102 6.86 -5.69 -9.71
N LEU A 103 8.17 -5.69 -9.97
CA LEU A 103 9.02 -4.50 -10.07
C LEU A 103 8.98 -3.60 -8.83
N ASN A 104 8.64 -4.16 -7.67
CA ASN A 104 8.47 -3.44 -6.41
C ASN A 104 7.45 -2.27 -6.51
N LEU A 105 6.40 -2.46 -7.32
CA LEU A 105 5.35 -1.47 -7.56
C LEU A 105 3.97 -2.12 -7.40
N SER A 106 3.29 -1.85 -6.30
CA SER A 106 1.99 -2.44 -5.94
C SER A 106 0.91 -2.16 -6.98
N ILE A 107 0.97 -1.03 -7.67
CA ILE A 107 0.05 -0.69 -8.75
C ILE A 107 0.06 -1.69 -9.94
N LEU A 108 1.11 -2.49 -10.07
CA LEU A 108 1.22 -3.55 -11.08
C LEU A 108 0.73 -4.92 -10.59
N ALA A 109 0.21 -4.97 -9.36
CA ALA A 109 -0.19 -6.20 -8.69
C ALA A 109 -1.53 -6.04 -7.93
N VAL A 110 -2.40 -5.13 -8.36
CA VAL A 110 -3.69 -4.81 -7.69
C VAL A 110 -4.52 -6.09 -7.45
N SER A 111 -4.65 -6.96 -8.44
CA SER A 111 -5.43 -8.21 -8.33
C SER A 111 -4.76 -9.31 -7.48
N LYS A 112 -3.57 -9.04 -6.90
CA LYS A 112 -2.87 -10.05 -6.08
C LYS A 112 -3.70 -10.48 -4.85
N ALA A 113 -4.51 -9.58 -4.30
CA ALA A 113 -5.42 -9.87 -3.20
C ALA A 113 -6.41 -11.02 -3.50
N ASP A 114 -6.78 -11.25 -4.77
CA ASP A 114 -7.67 -12.35 -5.17
C ASP A 114 -7.16 -13.72 -4.74
N GLU A 115 -5.83 -13.91 -4.77
CA GLU A 115 -5.18 -15.17 -4.41
C GLU A 115 -5.38 -15.45 -2.91
N MET A 116 -5.17 -14.44 -2.06
CA MET A 116 -5.29 -14.58 -0.61
C MET A 116 -6.74 -14.73 -0.17
N ILE A 117 -7.63 -13.87 -0.64
CA ILE A 117 -9.06 -13.92 -0.33
C ILE A 117 -9.68 -15.22 -0.83
N GLY A 118 -9.32 -15.66 -2.03
CA GLY A 118 -9.82 -16.91 -2.62
C GLY A 118 -9.33 -18.17 -1.90
N SER A 119 -8.21 -18.12 -1.20
CA SER A 119 -7.65 -19.26 -0.46
C SER A 119 -8.23 -19.43 0.94
N ASN A 120 -8.83 -18.40 1.53
CA ASN A 120 -9.38 -18.44 2.89
C ASN A 120 -10.65 -17.60 3.05
N HIS A 121 -11.79 -18.25 2.83
CA HIS A 121 -13.12 -17.64 2.93
C HIS A 121 -13.68 -17.54 4.36
N SER A 122 -12.98 -18.07 5.36
CA SER A 122 -13.40 -17.96 6.77
C SER A 122 -12.90 -16.70 7.45
N ILE A 123 -12.03 -15.94 6.79
CA ILE A 123 -11.49 -14.67 7.27
C ILE A 123 -12.23 -13.51 6.61
N GLU A 124 -12.61 -12.53 7.41
CA GLU A 124 -13.07 -11.22 6.95
C GLU A 124 -11.88 -10.39 6.51
N TRP A 125 -11.72 -10.22 5.20
CA TRP A 125 -10.57 -9.55 4.64
C TRP A 125 -10.77 -8.04 4.49
N TYR A 126 -9.79 -7.29 4.97
CA TYR A 126 -9.61 -5.86 4.73
C TYR A 126 -8.42 -5.67 3.79
N VAL A 127 -8.50 -4.68 2.91
CA VAL A 127 -7.35 -4.30 2.07
C VAL A 127 -6.73 -3.02 2.59
N SER A 128 -5.41 -2.99 2.60
CA SER A 128 -4.63 -1.89 3.12
C SER A 128 -3.41 -1.63 2.24
N GLY A 129 -2.82 -0.46 2.39
CA GLY A 129 -1.54 -0.19 1.76
C GLY A 129 -0.94 1.14 2.16
N HIS A 130 0.38 1.17 2.08
CA HIS A 130 1.17 2.37 2.32
C HIS A 130 1.47 3.09 1.00
N SER A 131 1.30 4.40 0.95
CA SER A 131 1.71 5.21 -0.20
C SER A 131 1.12 4.69 -1.53
N MET A 132 1.93 4.30 -2.52
CA MET A 132 1.47 3.64 -3.75
C MET A 132 0.71 2.33 -3.47
N GLY A 133 1.04 1.62 -2.41
CA GLY A 133 0.30 0.45 -1.95
C GLY A 133 -1.13 0.80 -1.54
N GLY A 134 -1.34 1.95 -0.90
CA GLY A 134 -2.66 2.46 -0.57
C GLY A 134 -3.49 2.77 -1.81
N ALA A 135 -2.86 3.36 -2.86
CA ALA A 135 -3.54 3.53 -4.15
C ALA A 135 -3.93 2.19 -4.78
N ALA A 136 -3.07 1.17 -4.69
CA ALA A 136 -3.39 -0.18 -5.18
C ALA A 136 -4.53 -0.83 -4.38
N ALA A 137 -4.52 -0.68 -3.06
CA ALA A 137 -5.59 -1.15 -2.18
C ALA A 137 -6.93 -0.46 -2.49
N ALA A 138 -6.91 0.87 -2.70
CA ALA A 138 -8.10 1.64 -3.09
C ALA A 138 -8.67 1.17 -4.44
N MET A 139 -7.81 0.92 -5.43
CA MET A 139 -8.24 0.37 -6.73
C MET A 139 -8.82 -1.04 -6.60
N TYR A 140 -8.25 -1.90 -5.75
CA TYR A 140 -8.79 -3.22 -5.50
C TYR A 140 -10.16 -3.13 -4.80
N PHE A 141 -10.25 -2.30 -3.78
CA PHE A 141 -11.48 -2.04 -3.03
C PHE A 141 -12.62 -1.58 -3.96
N ASP A 142 -12.38 -0.59 -4.82
CA ASP A 142 -13.36 -0.09 -5.81
C ASP A 142 -13.93 -1.20 -6.71
N GLN A 143 -13.08 -2.14 -7.10
CA GLN A 143 -13.44 -3.21 -8.04
C GLN A 143 -14.09 -4.43 -7.38
N HIS A 144 -13.97 -4.59 -6.04
CA HIS A 144 -14.29 -5.84 -5.34
C HIS A 144 -14.98 -5.59 -3.99
N LEU A 145 -15.95 -4.67 -3.93
CA LEU A 145 -16.70 -4.33 -2.71
C LEU A 145 -17.45 -5.53 -2.09
N ASP A 146 -17.75 -6.56 -2.89
CA ASP A 146 -18.39 -7.79 -2.45
C ASP A 146 -17.41 -8.82 -1.83
N ARG A 147 -16.11 -8.53 -1.82
CA ARG A 147 -15.06 -9.48 -1.40
C ARG A 147 -14.24 -9.00 -0.21
N VAL A 148 -14.41 -7.75 0.19
CA VAL A 148 -13.66 -7.12 1.28
C VAL A 148 -14.59 -6.44 2.26
N ASN A 149 -14.15 -6.28 3.50
CA ASN A 149 -14.92 -5.72 4.60
C ASN A 149 -14.59 -4.25 4.88
N GLY A 150 -13.49 -3.74 4.31
CA GLY A 150 -13.09 -2.34 4.46
C GLY A 150 -11.73 -2.03 3.84
N LEU A 151 -11.36 -0.74 3.91
CA LEU A 151 -10.13 -0.17 3.35
C LEU A 151 -9.33 0.55 4.44
N ILE A 152 -8.02 0.31 4.52
CA ILE A 152 -7.11 1.05 5.40
C ILE A 152 -5.99 1.70 4.57
N LEU A 153 -5.90 3.02 4.62
CA LEU A 153 -4.89 3.81 3.92
C LEU A 153 -3.83 4.32 4.91
N LEU A 154 -2.56 4.02 4.64
CA LEU A 154 -1.42 4.42 5.45
C LEU A 154 -0.58 5.44 4.65
N GLY A 155 -0.58 6.71 5.05
CA GLY A 155 0.11 7.78 4.30
C GLY A 155 -0.26 7.76 2.81
N ALA A 156 -1.55 7.60 2.49
CA ALA A 156 -2.04 7.40 1.14
C ALA A 156 -3.42 8.04 0.91
N TYR A 157 -3.78 8.24 -0.34
CA TYR A 157 -5.09 8.75 -0.73
C TYR A 157 -5.60 8.05 -2.00
N ALA A 158 -6.93 7.97 -2.14
CA ALA A 158 -7.56 7.43 -3.33
C ALA A 158 -7.49 8.41 -4.50
N ALA A 159 -7.32 7.90 -5.72
CA ALA A 159 -7.34 8.73 -6.92
C ALA A 159 -8.77 9.23 -7.23
N SER A 160 -8.88 10.38 -7.92
CA SER A 160 -10.17 11.00 -8.25
C SER A 160 -11.05 10.21 -9.23
N ASN A 161 -10.51 9.16 -9.82
CA ASN A 161 -11.24 8.26 -10.71
C ASN A 161 -11.69 6.96 -10.01
N ASP A 162 -11.36 6.80 -8.72
CA ASP A 162 -11.87 5.70 -7.90
C ASP A 162 -13.24 6.14 -7.33
N TYR A 163 -14.28 5.36 -7.55
CA TYR A 163 -15.65 5.71 -7.15
C TYR A 163 -15.99 5.26 -5.71
N LEU A 164 -15.02 5.39 -4.79
CA LEU A 164 -15.16 4.90 -3.42
C LEU A 164 -16.16 5.68 -2.59
N SER A 165 -16.42 6.96 -2.93
CA SER A 165 -17.41 7.80 -2.25
C SER A 165 -18.85 7.26 -2.32
N GLU A 166 -19.13 6.32 -3.23
CA GLU A 166 -20.43 5.66 -3.33
C GLU A 166 -20.51 4.36 -2.50
N SER A 167 -19.39 3.94 -1.89
CA SER A 167 -19.34 2.74 -1.06
C SER A 167 -19.89 3.00 0.34
N ASN A 168 -20.62 2.02 0.86
CA ASN A 168 -21.06 1.99 2.27
C ASN A 168 -20.10 1.22 3.17
N LEU A 169 -19.05 0.59 2.62
CA LEU A 169 -18.06 -0.10 3.41
C LEU A 169 -17.16 0.88 4.17
N PRO A 170 -16.73 0.53 5.37
CA PRO A 170 -15.91 1.42 6.19
C PRO A 170 -14.51 1.60 5.62
N ALA A 171 -13.92 2.77 5.88
CA ALA A 171 -12.54 3.04 5.55
C ALA A 171 -11.84 3.79 6.69
N LEU A 172 -10.53 3.55 6.83
CA LEU A 172 -9.64 4.24 7.75
C LEU A 172 -8.51 4.89 6.96
N SER A 173 -8.29 6.17 7.17
CA SER A 173 -7.18 6.92 6.57
C SER A 173 -6.26 7.45 7.67
N ILE A 174 -5.06 6.87 7.79
CA ILE A 174 -4.04 7.29 8.74
C ILE A 174 -2.97 8.08 7.99
N SER A 175 -2.71 9.32 8.43
CA SER A 175 -1.71 10.22 7.85
C SER A 175 -0.73 10.71 8.91
N GLY A 176 0.44 11.22 8.49
CA GLY A 176 1.41 11.87 9.39
C GLY A 176 1.41 13.38 9.19
N SER A 177 1.50 14.16 10.27
CA SER A 177 1.54 15.62 10.16
C SER A 177 2.81 16.15 9.47
N GLU A 178 3.90 15.37 9.52
CA GLU A 178 5.17 15.66 8.86
C GLU A 178 5.36 14.87 7.55
N ASP A 179 4.30 14.21 7.04
CA ASP A 179 4.40 13.52 5.75
C ASP A 179 4.61 14.52 4.60
N GLY A 180 5.82 14.47 3.99
CA GLY A 180 6.22 15.33 2.88
C GLY A 180 5.77 14.84 1.51
N LEU A 181 5.27 13.61 1.41
CA LEU A 181 4.89 12.95 0.16
C LEU A 181 3.37 12.86 0.00
N SER A 182 2.68 12.29 0.97
CA SER A 182 1.21 12.30 1.09
C SER A 182 0.80 13.33 2.14
N THR A 183 1.08 14.61 1.84
CA THR A 183 0.94 15.69 2.82
C THR A 183 -0.49 15.80 3.35
N PRO A 184 -0.69 16.35 4.56
CA PRO A 184 -2.03 16.57 5.14
C PRO A 184 -2.99 17.30 4.17
N GLU A 185 -2.45 18.25 3.38
CA GLU A 185 -3.23 18.96 2.37
C GLU A 185 -3.72 18.02 1.25
N LYS A 186 -2.86 17.10 0.76
CA LYS A 186 -3.24 16.12 -0.26
C LYS A 186 -4.26 15.13 0.29
N ILE A 187 -4.11 14.67 1.53
CA ILE A 187 -5.09 13.80 2.19
C ILE A 187 -6.45 14.51 2.23
N LYS A 188 -6.46 15.75 2.70
CA LYS A 188 -7.68 16.56 2.78
C LYS A 188 -8.30 16.87 1.40
N GLU A 189 -7.48 17.18 0.39
CA GLU A 189 -7.93 17.44 -0.97
C GLU A 189 -8.60 16.23 -1.61
N ASN A 190 -8.12 15.03 -1.32
CA ASN A 190 -8.62 13.78 -1.86
C ASN A 190 -9.61 13.05 -0.94
N SER A 191 -9.89 13.58 0.25
CA SER A 191 -10.87 12.97 1.17
C SER A 191 -12.27 12.79 0.56
N PRO A 192 -12.76 13.66 -0.35
CA PRO A 192 -14.07 13.45 -0.98
C PRO A 192 -14.14 12.25 -1.92
N ASN A 193 -13.01 11.63 -2.26
CA ASN A 193 -12.97 10.41 -3.08
C ASN A 193 -13.24 9.15 -2.25
N LEU A 194 -13.21 9.23 -0.92
CA LEU A 194 -13.41 8.12 0.01
C LEU A 194 -14.87 8.03 0.48
N PRO A 195 -15.32 6.88 1.03
CA PRO A 195 -16.64 6.72 1.62
C PRO A 195 -16.95 7.79 2.69
N GLU A 196 -18.20 8.18 2.83
CA GLU A 196 -18.63 9.09 3.92
C GLU A 196 -18.36 8.49 5.31
N THR A 197 -18.28 7.17 5.41
CA THR A 197 -17.94 6.40 6.61
C THR A 197 -16.45 6.36 6.93
N THR A 198 -15.60 7.15 6.24
CA THR A 198 -14.15 7.12 6.44
C THR A 198 -13.75 7.85 7.73
N ASP A 199 -13.02 7.15 8.59
CA ASP A 199 -12.33 7.73 9.72
C ASP A 199 -10.98 8.31 9.28
N PHE A 200 -10.76 9.60 9.50
CA PHE A 200 -9.50 10.29 9.19
C PHE A 200 -8.74 10.58 10.47
N ILE A 201 -7.53 10.00 10.60
CA ILE A 201 -6.69 10.20 11.77
C ILE A 201 -5.31 10.67 11.32
N GLU A 202 -4.85 11.77 11.92
CA GLU A 202 -3.51 12.32 11.70
C GLU A 202 -2.62 12.01 12.90
N ILE A 203 -1.45 11.42 12.68
CA ILE A 203 -0.44 11.16 13.70
C ILE A 203 0.43 12.41 13.86
N PRO A 204 0.35 13.12 15.01
CA PRO A 204 1.17 14.29 15.25
C PRO A 204 2.66 13.92 15.26
N GLY A 205 3.47 14.63 14.47
CA GLY A 205 4.91 14.39 14.36
C GLY A 205 5.31 13.20 13.51
N GLY A 206 4.35 12.40 13.02
CA GLY A 206 4.60 11.27 12.14
C GLY A 206 4.92 11.70 10.69
N ASN A 207 5.78 10.94 10.00
CA ASN A 207 6.14 11.19 8.61
C ASN A 207 5.78 10.02 7.68
N HIS A 208 6.09 10.16 6.38
CA HIS A 208 5.78 9.16 5.37
C HIS A 208 6.55 7.85 5.55
N ALA A 209 7.86 7.96 5.75
CA ALA A 209 8.74 6.80 5.80
C ALA A 209 8.43 5.87 6.98
N TYR A 210 7.94 6.40 8.09
CA TYR A 210 7.67 5.65 9.32
C TYR A 210 6.33 4.87 9.30
N PHE A 211 5.61 4.85 8.18
CA PHE A 211 4.57 3.85 7.93
C PHE A 211 5.14 2.45 7.62
N GLY A 212 6.47 2.36 7.43
CA GLY A 212 7.25 1.13 7.42
C GLY A 212 8.58 1.35 8.15
N VAL A 213 9.38 0.30 8.32
CA VAL A 213 10.68 0.37 9.01
C VAL A 213 11.81 0.32 7.97
N TYR A 214 11.97 1.38 7.16
CA TYR A 214 12.94 1.41 6.03
C TYR A 214 13.80 2.67 5.94
N GLY A 215 13.77 3.51 6.96
CA GLY A 215 14.59 4.71 7.03
C GLY A 215 14.04 5.90 6.23
N SER A 216 14.89 6.89 5.97
CA SER A 216 14.47 8.15 5.33
C SER A 216 14.21 7.99 3.84
N GLN A 217 13.20 8.68 3.33
CA GLN A 217 12.83 8.74 1.93
C GLN A 217 12.98 10.17 1.37
N SER A 218 13.54 10.29 0.17
CA SER A 218 13.70 11.60 -0.49
C SER A 218 12.35 12.26 -0.75
N GLY A 219 12.22 13.50 -0.32
CA GLY A 219 10.99 14.30 -0.45
C GLY A 219 10.07 14.22 0.77
N ASP A 220 10.37 13.33 1.72
CA ASP A 220 9.71 13.29 3.02
C ASP A 220 10.31 14.30 3.98
N ASN A 221 9.56 14.71 5.01
CA ASN A 221 10.05 15.55 6.08
C ASN A 221 10.62 14.70 7.23
N GLU A 222 11.39 15.33 8.10
CA GLU A 222 11.92 14.70 9.30
C GLU A 222 10.79 14.54 10.34
N ALA A 223 10.63 13.30 10.84
CA ALA A 223 9.62 13.02 11.86
C ALA A 223 9.99 13.70 13.19
N GLN A 224 8.98 14.04 13.99
CA GLN A 224 9.14 14.60 15.35
C GLN A 224 8.99 13.53 16.44
N ILE A 225 8.62 12.31 16.04
CA ILE A 225 8.52 11.12 16.88
C ILE A 225 9.43 10.03 16.31
N THR A 226 9.70 9.01 17.09
CA THR A 226 10.51 7.86 16.66
C THR A 226 9.70 6.94 15.75
N VAL A 227 10.38 6.09 14.98
CA VAL A 227 9.73 5.06 14.16
C VAL A 227 8.91 4.10 15.04
N SER A 228 9.42 3.72 16.22
CA SER A 228 8.72 2.88 17.18
C SER A 228 7.40 3.50 17.63
N GLU A 229 7.44 4.78 18.07
CA GLU A 229 6.24 5.49 18.48
C GLU A 229 5.20 5.57 17.36
N GLN A 230 5.62 5.84 16.12
CA GLN A 230 4.68 5.87 15.01
C GLN A 230 4.08 4.49 14.70
N GLN A 231 4.90 3.44 14.73
CA GLN A 231 4.44 2.07 14.50
C GLN A 231 3.46 1.60 15.60
N GLU A 232 3.71 1.92 16.87
CA GLU A 232 2.81 1.63 17.97
C GLU A 232 1.47 2.34 17.82
N ILE A 233 1.49 3.63 17.43
CA ILE A 233 0.25 4.39 17.17
C ILE A 233 -0.54 3.77 16.02
N ILE A 234 0.14 3.40 14.92
CA ILE A 234 -0.51 2.74 13.77
C ILE A 234 -1.16 1.42 14.19
N LEU A 235 -0.43 0.61 14.97
CA LEU A 235 -0.92 -0.66 15.49
C LEU A 235 -2.21 -0.46 16.31
N GLU A 236 -2.18 0.43 17.29
CA GLU A 236 -3.34 0.74 18.16
C GLU A 236 -4.54 1.21 17.32
N LEU A 237 -4.33 2.13 16.40
CA LEU A 237 -5.38 2.66 15.53
C LEU A 237 -6.03 1.58 14.64
N ILE A 238 -5.24 0.67 14.09
CA ILE A 238 -5.76 -0.41 13.25
C ILE A 238 -6.53 -1.42 14.10
N VAL A 239 -5.99 -1.82 15.26
CA VAL A 239 -6.66 -2.77 16.18
C VAL A 239 -7.98 -2.19 16.65
N ASP A 240 -7.98 -0.98 17.21
CA ASP A 240 -9.17 -0.31 17.71
C ASP A 240 -10.25 -0.17 16.61
N TRP A 241 -9.82 0.20 15.39
CA TRP A 241 -10.74 0.36 14.28
C TRP A 241 -11.33 -0.98 13.83
N LEU A 242 -10.52 -2.04 13.74
CA LEU A 242 -11.00 -3.36 13.36
C LEU A 242 -11.88 -4.02 14.44
N GLU A 243 -11.69 -3.69 15.72
CA GLU A 243 -12.53 -4.20 16.82
C GLU A 243 -13.89 -3.50 16.88
N ASN A 244 -13.99 -2.24 16.44
CA ASN A 244 -15.26 -1.55 16.36
C ASN A 244 -16.16 -2.21 15.30
N ASP A 245 -17.38 -2.52 15.69
CA ASP A 245 -18.38 -3.06 14.77
C ASP A 245 -18.87 -1.92 13.86
N HIS A 246 -18.37 -1.91 12.62
CA HIS A 246 -18.83 -1.00 11.57
C HIS A 246 -20.07 -1.54 10.85
N SER A 247 -20.74 -2.58 11.38
CA SER A 247 -22.01 -3.03 10.83
C SER A 247 -22.96 -1.84 10.83
N LEU A 248 -23.43 -1.50 9.64
CA LEU A 248 -24.50 -0.51 9.49
C LEU A 248 -25.63 -0.96 10.40
N SER A 249 -25.94 -0.18 11.44
CA SER A 249 -27.18 -0.37 12.19
C SER A 249 -28.29 -0.28 11.15
N GLU A 250 -28.91 -1.41 10.86
CA GLU A 250 -30.18 -1.44 10.14
C GLU A 250 -31.14 -0.63 11.03
N GLU A 251 -31.22 0.67 10.79
CA GLU A 251 -32.30 1.50 11.32
C GLU A 251 -33.58 1.02 10.64
N GLU A 252 -34.41 0.36 11.44
CA GLU A 252 -35.81 0.00 11.09
C GLU A 252 -36.66 1.23 10.75
#